data_2e3bf5b5215a9e3c8db7631e01cfbb39
#
_entry.id   2e3bf5b5215a9e3c8db7631e01cfbb39
#
_cell.length_a   1.000
_cell.length_b   1.000
_cell.length_c   1.000
_cell.angle_alpha   90.00
_cell.angle_beta   90.00
_cell.angle_gamma   90.00
#
_symmetry.space_group_name_H-M   'P 1'
#
loop_
_entity.id
_entity.type
_entity.pdbx_description
1 polymer ?
#
loop_
_entity_poly.entity_id
_entity_poly.type
_entity_poly.pdbx_seq_one_letter_code
_entity_poly.pdbx_strand_id
1 'polypeptide(L)'
;MGRTLQTKQTILELAYIVGGCVLYALSVVWFLDPVHIIPGSVTGIAVVTKALFDIPIGVLNLVINVPLVLVAVFFLGKKLLVYTALTVLLNSVLMDWWAHLPPLTEDMLLASVFGGVVMGIGLGMILKGGATTGGTTVVGRLVVRKYPNLPIGTILLIGDFVIITVGSILLQDWDLFLYSVLDLYICVIAIDKVMYGFDVKSAAVLYTPKAKELAQTLQNSYPCRTEMLEGGQGLVCYCRKSLVNKIQREVQSCDPEAVCACVNLDYSFGSIDCRR
;
A
#
# COMPACT_ATOMS: atom_id res chain seq x y z
N MET A 1 -14.97 22.78 18.88
CA MET A 1 -15.14 22.00 17.63
C MET A 1 -13.83 21.35 17.15
N GLY A 2 -12.65 21.98 17.23
CA GLY A 2 -11.37 21.41 16.76
C GLY A 2 -10.87 20.19 17.55
N ARG A 3 -11.01 20.14 18.87
CA ARG A 3 -10.53 19.00 19.69
C ARG A 3 -11.28 17.69 19.42
N THR A 4 -12.58 17.73 19.22
CA THR A 4 -13.41 16.54 18.92
C THR A 4 -13.11 15.94 17.55
N LEU A 5 -12.76 16.74 16.56
CA LEU A 5 -12.34 16.28 15.23
C LEU A 5 -10.96 15.62 15.30
N GLN A 6 -10.00 16.19 16.02
CA GLN A 6 -8.68 15.59 16.20
C GLN A 6 -8.75 14.26 16.96
N THR A 7 -9.60 14.16 17.99
CA THR A 7 -9.78 12.89 18.74
C THR A 7 -10.38 11.79 17.86
N LYS A 8 -11.40 12.09 17.04
CA LYS A 8 -11.98 11.12 16.09
C LYS A 8 -10.96 10.62 15.07
N GLN A 9 -10.13 11.52 14.55
CA GLN A 9 -9.07 11.16 13.60
C GLN A 9 -8.03 10.24 14.23
N THR A 10 -7.58 10.55 15.46
CA THR A 10 -6.61 9.71 16.18
C THR A 10 -7.18 8.33 16.51
N ILE A 11 -8.46 8.22 16.87
CA ILE A 11 -9.12 6.92 17.12
C ILE A 11 -9.15 6.09 15.82
N LEU A 12 -9.47 6.71 14.69
CA LEU A 12 -9.50 6.04 13.40
C LEU A 12 -8.10 5.56 12.97
N GLU A 13 -7.08 6.39 13.15
CA GLU A 13 -5.68 6.03 12.89
C GLU A 13 -5.25 4.82 13.73
N LEU A 14 -5.56 4.82 15.05
CA LEU A 14 -5.25 3.70 15.93
C LEU A 14 -6.04 2.44 15.56
N ALA A 15 -7.31 2.55 15.16
CA ALA A 15 -8.09 1.41 14.70
C ALA A 15 -7.49 0.77 13.44
N TYR A 16 -6.99 1.60 12.50
CA TYR A 16 -6.26 1.11 11.33
C TYR A 16 -4.96 0.40 11.72
N ILE A 17 -4.20 0.95 12.66
CA ILE A 17 -2.94 0.35 13.13
C ILE A 17 -3.20 -0.99 13.80
N VAL A 18 -4.12 -1.04 14.78
CA VAL A 18 -4.40 -2.29 15.52
C VAL A 18 -4.98 -3.36 14.60
N GLY A 19 -5.99 -3.02 13.79
CA GLY A 19 -6.56 -3.95 12.81
C GLY A 19 -5.53 -4.44 11.80
N GLY A 20 -4.66 -3.54 11.34
CA GLY A 20 -3.56 -3.88 10.44
C GLY A 20 -2.53 -4.82 11.07
N CYS A 21 -2.16 -4.60 12.35
CA CYS A 21 -1.26 -5.50 13.09
C CYS A 21 -1.85 -6.90 13.26
N VAL A 22 -3.14 -6.99 13.56
CA VAL A 22 -3.85 -8.29 13.66
C VAL A 22 -3.76 -9.06 12.34
N LEU A 23 -4.13 -8.43 11.22
CA LEU A 23 -4.08 -9.09 9.91
C LEU A 23 -2.65 -9.44 9.51
N TYR A 24 -1.70 -8.55 9.74
CA TYR A 24 -0.29 -8.78 9.44
C TYR A 24 0.29 -9.97 10.22
N ALA A 25 0.08 -10.02 11.53
CA ALA A 25 0.54 -11.09 12.38
C ALA A 25 -0.12 -12.44 12.04
N LEU A 26 -1.44 -12.45 11.77
CA LEU A 26 -2.16 -13.63 11.31
C LEU A 26 -1.63 -14.15 9.97
N SER A 27 -1.32 -13.26 9.04
CA SER A 27 -0.72 -13.68 7.77
C SER A 27 0.60 -14.41 7.97
N VAL A 28 1.47 -13.85 8.80
CA VAL A 28 2.78 -14.47 9.08
C VAL A 28 2.59 -15.85 9.73
N VAL A 29 1.79 -15.93 10.79
CA VAL A 29 1.65 -17.16 11.60
C VAL A 29 0.87 -18.26 10.85
N TRP A 30 -0.17 -17.91 10.11
CA TRP A 30 -1.04 -18.92 9.48
C TRP A 30 -0.57 -19.37 8.11
N PHE A 31 0.13 -18.50 7.37
CA PHE A 31 0.47 -18.76 5.98
C PHE A 31 1.97 -18.82 5.74
N LEU A 32 2.74 -17.82 6.19
CA LEU A 32 4.11 -17.66 5.72
C LEU A 32 5.11 -18.46 6.55
N ASP A 33 5.02 -18.39 7.88
CA ASP A 33 5.93 -19.09 8.81
C ASP A 33 5.90 -20.61 8.66
N PRO A 34 4.74 -21.30 8.55
CA PRO A 34 4.71 -22.76 8.47
C PRO A 34 5.43 -23.34 7.26
N VAL A 35 5.47 -22.61 6.15
CA VAL A 35 6.12 -23.01 4.89
C VAL A 35 7.39 -22.21 4.62
N HIS A 36 7.88 -21.46 5.61
CA HIS A 36 9.10 -20.64 5.58
C HIS A 36 9.13 -19.59 4.46
N ILE A 37 8.01 -19.21 3.87
CA ILE A 37 7.94 -18.12 2.90
C ILE A 37 8.49 -16.85 3.56
N ILE A 38 9.42 -16.20 2.87
CA ILE A 38 10.16 -15.04 3.37
C ILE A 38 9.37 -13.78 2.97
N PRO A 39 8.56 -13.18 3.88
CA PRO A 39 8.04 -11.85 3.61
C PRO A 39 9.21 -10.88 3.58
N GLY A 40 9.11 -9.83 2.83
CA GLY A 40 10.16 -8.81 2.84
C GLY A 40 10.41 -8.22 4.24
N SER A 41 11.32 -7.25 4.32
CA SER A 41 11.59 -6.47 5.53
C SER A 41 12.25 -7.26 6.67
N VAL A 42 12.23 -6.69 7.87
CA VAL A 42 12.78 -7.33 9.09
C VAL A 42 12.05 -8.62 9.43
N THR A 43 10.75 -8.70 9.14
CA THR A 43 9.99 -9.94 9.36
C THR A 43 10.53 -11.10 8.51
N GLY A 44 10.97 -10.83 7.27
CA GLY A 44 11.64 -11.83 6.43
C GLY A 44 12.94 -12.32 7.05
N ILE A 45 13.77 -11.40 7.56
CA ILE A 45 14.99 -11.75 8.30
C ILE A 45 14.65 -12.61 9.53
N ALA A 46 13.57 -12.27 10.24
CA ALA A 46 13.13 -13.02 11.42
C ALA A 46 12.65 -14.44 11.05
N VAL A 47 11.92 -14.62 9.94
CA VAL A 47 11.50 -15.95 9.44
C VAL A 47 12.71 -16.81 9.08
N VAL A 48 13.67 -16.27 8.32
CA VAL A 48 14.90 -16.99 7.96
C VAL A 48 15.71 -17.35 9.22
N THR A 49 15.84 -16.41 10.16
CA THR A 49 16.59 -16.65 11.39
C THR A 49 15.90 -17.70 12.28
N LYS A 50 14.56 -17.70 12.34
CA LYS A 50 13.79 -18.75 13.03
C LYS A 50 14.03 -20.11 12.41
N ALA A 51 13.99 -20.22 11.08
CA ALA A 51 14.22 -21.48 10.37
C ALA A 51 15.63 -22.05 10.63
N LEU A 52 16.62 -21.19 10.87
CA LEU A 52 18.02 -21.61 11.14
C LEU A 52 18.32 -21.86 12.62
N PHE A 53 17.72 -21.10 13.53
CA PHE A 53 18.11 -21.07 14.95
C PHE A 53 16.96 -21.33 15.94
N ASP A 54 15.73 -21.53 15.44
CA ASP A 54 14.52 -21.77 16.24
C ASP A 54 14.20 -20.67 17.26
N ILE A 55 14.52 -19.40 16.93
CA ILE A 55 14.23 -18.24 17.77
C ILE A 55 12.86 -17.68 17.38
N PRO A 56 11.97 -17.31 18.34
CA PRO A 56 10.66 -16.76 18.06
C PRO A 56 10.70 -15.51 17.15
N ILE A 57 9.81 -15.46 16.15
CA ILE A 57 9.77 -14.38 15.13
C ILE A 57 9.53 -13.01 15.77
N GLY A 58 8.63 -12.94 16.75
CA GLY A 58 8.30 -11.68 17.42
C GLY A 58 9.48 -11.11 18.19
N VAL A 59 10.23 -11.98 18.92
CA VAL A 59 11.47 -11.58 19.59
C VAL A 59 12.47 -11.02 18.59
N LEU A 60 12.72 -11.73 17.50
CA LEU A 60 13.65 -11.30 16.45
C LEU A 60 13.20 -9.99 15.80
N ASN A 61 11.90 -9.89 15.47
CA ASN A 61 11.32 -8.68 14.91
C ASN A 61 11.49 -7.48 15.84
N LEU A 62 11.29 -7.66 17.14
CA LEU A 62 11.50 -6.60 18.14
C LEU A 62 12.98 -6.21 18.25
N VAL A 63 13.87 -7.17 18.42
CA VAL A 63 15.32 -6.93 18.60
C VAL A 63 15.93 -6.19 17.41
N ILE A 64 15.56 -6.58 16.19
CA ILE A 64 16.10 -5.95 14.96
C ILE A 64 15.46 -4.57 14.73
N ASN A 65 14.17 -4.39 15.03
CA ASN A 65 13.48 -3.12 14.80
C ASN A 65 13.81 -2.06 15.85
N VAL A 66 14.12 -2.41 17.11
CA VAL A 66 14.45 -1.42 18.15
C VAL A 66 15.57 -0.46 17.71
N PRO A 67 16.75 -0.90 17.27
CA PRO A 67 17.79 0.01 16.79
C PRO A 67 17.36 0.81 15.55
N LEU A 68 16.59 0.22 14.63
CA LEU A 68 16.08 0.93 13.45
C LEU A 68 15.11 2.05 13.83
N VAL A 69 14.21 1.80 14.77
CA VAL A 69 13.27 2.79 15.28
C VAL A 69 14.01 3.89 16.03
N LEU A 70 15.04 3.56 16.83
CA LEU A 70 15.89 4.56 17.49
C LEU A 70 16.62 5.48 16.51
N VAL A 71 17.16 4.94 15.42
CA VAL A 71 17.75 5.76 14.36
C VAL A 71 16.69 6.62 13.67
N ALA A 72 15.50 6.07 13.43
CA ALA A 72 14.39 6.78 12.80
C ALA A 72 13.89 7.98 13.61
N VAL A 73 14.10 8.01 14.94
CA VAL A 73 13.76 9.17 15.82
C VAL A 73 14.33 10.47 15.29
N PHE A 74 15.57 10.44 14.81
CA PHE A 74 16.27 11.65 14.34
C PHE A 74 15.73 12.19 13.03
N PHE A 75 15.05 11.36 12.24
CA PHE A 75 14.61 11.69 10.89
C PHE A 75 13.09 11.79 10.73
N LEU A 76 12.35 11.06 11.56
CA LEU A 76 10.89 10.96 11.49
C LEU A 76 10.25 11.73 12.66
N GLY A 77 9.14 12.40 12.40
CA GLY A 77 8.44 13.18 13.45
C GLY A 77 7.95 12.29 14.61
N LYS A 78 7.79 12.89 15.79
CA LYS A 78 7.42 12.21 17.05
C LYS A 78 6.16 11.32 16.94
N LYS A 79 5.13 11.75 16.19
CA LYS A 79 3.89 10.99 15.99
C LYS A 79 4.14 9.67 15.26
N LEU A 80 4.90 9.72 14.16
CA LEU A 80 5.22 8.54 13.38
C LEU A 80 6.07 7.56 14.19
N LEU A 81 6.99 8.07 15.01
CA LEU A 81 7.82 7.25 15.89
C LEU A 81 6.98 6.46 16.88
N VAL A 82 6.08 7.13 17.62
CA VAL A 82 5.23 6.48 18.64
C VAL A 82 4.34 5.43 18.00
N TYR A 83 3.74 5.75 16.84
CA TYR A 83 2.88 4.80 16.11
C TYR A 83 3.67 3.61 15.56
N THR A 84 4.88 3.83 15.06
CA THR A 84 5.74 2.74 14.59
C THR A 84 6.23 1.86 15.73
N ALA A 85 6.65 2.44 16.86
CA ALA A 85 7.03 1.68 18.04
C ALA A 85 5.86 0.82 18.56
N LEU A 86 4.65 1.39 18.61
CA LEU A 86 3.44 0.64 18.95
C LEU A 86 3.18 -0.51 17.97
N THR A 87 3.31 -0.25 16.68
CA THR A 87 3.11 -1.27 15.62
C THR A 87 4.11 -2.42 15.76
N VAL A 88 5.41 -2.10 15.93
CA VAL A 88 6.47 -3.11 16.10
C VAL A 88 6.20 -3.96 17.34
N LEU A 89 5.86 -3.33 18.45
CA LEU A 89 5.55 -4.03 19.69
C LEU A 89 4.32 -4.94 19.55
N LEU A 90 3.21 -4.42 18.97
CA LEU A 90 1.99 -5.20 18.77
C LEU A 90 2.24 -6.39 17.83
N ASN A 91 2.90 -6.18 16.69
CA ASN A 91 3.22 -7.27 15.77
C ASN A 91 4.08 -8.34 16.44
N SER A 92 5.12 -7.93 17.17
CA SER A 92 6.01 -8.88 17.86
C SER A 92 5.27 -9.73 18.89
N VAL A 93 4.44 -9.08 19.73
CA VAL A 93 3.65 -9.78 20.74
C VAL A 93 2.61 -10.70 20.09
N LEU A 94 1.90 -10.24 19.06
CA LEU A 94 0.86 -11.03 18.40
C LEU A 94 1.44 -12.24 17.66
N MET A 95 2.58 -12.08 16.98
CA MET A 95 3.26 -13.20 16.29
C MET A 95 3.66 -14.30 17.26
N ASP A 96 4.30 -13.94 18.39
CA ASP A 96 4.74 -14.94 19.36
C ASP A 96 3.56 -15.53 20.13
N TRP A 97 2.54 -14.72 20.45
CA TRP A 97 1.35 -15.21 21.15
C TRP A 97 0.55 -16.21 20.30
N TRP A 98 0.49 -15.99 18.98
CA TRP A 98 -0.21 -16.86 18.03
C TRP A 98 0.65 -17.93 17.40
N ALA A 99 1.96 -18.00 17.70
CA ALA A 99 2.88 -18.97 17.12
C ALA A 99 2.46 -20.45 17.32
N HIS A 100 1.60 -20.72 18.32
CA HIS A 100 1.06 -22.07 18.59
C HIS A 100 -0.21 -22.40 17.81
N LEU A 101 -0.76 -21.46 17.03
CA LEU A 101 -1.94 -21.71 16.21
C LEU A 101 -1.57 -22.65 15.05
N PRO A 102 -2.47 -23.61 14.72
CA PRO A 102 -2.22 -24.50 13.59
C PRO A 102 -2.21 -23.69 12.28
N PRO A 103 -1.35 -24.08 11.31
CA PRO A 103 -1.35 -23.45 10.00
C PRO A 103 -2.69 -23.66 9.29
N LEU A 104 -3.11 -22.66 8.51
CA LEU A 104 -4.31 -22.80 7.67
C LEU A 104 -4.05 -23.64 6.43
N THR A 105 -2.81 -23.64 5.95
CA THR A 105 -2.37 -24.43 4.80
C THR A 105 -0.87 -24.71 4.89
N GLU A 106 -0.47 -25.84 4.35
CA GLU A 106 0.95 -26.22 4.15
C GLU A 106 1.32 -26.15 2.65
N ASP A 107 0.38 -25.77 1.79
CA ASP A 107 0.63 -25.58 0.37
C ASP A 107 1.28 -24.20 0.14
N MET A 108 2.51 -24.21 -0.42
CA MET A 108 3.29 -22.99 -0.65
C MET A 108 2.59 -21.99 -1.58
N LEU A 109 1.84 -22.47 -2.59
CA LEU A 109 1.13 -21.60 -3.51
C LEU A 109 -0.03 -20.90 -2.83
N LEU A 110 -0.85 -21.65 -2.09
CA LEU A 110 -1.95 -21.08 -1.33
C LEU A 110 -1.44 -20.13 -0.25
N ALA A 111 -0.37 -20.50 0.44
CA ALA A 111 0.26 -19.69 1.47
C ALA A 111 0.78 -18.36 0.88
N SER A 112 1.48 -18.38 -0.25
CA SER A 112 1.99 -17.16 -0.89
C SER A 112 0.87 -16.26 -1.39
N VAL A 113 -0.20 -16.81 -1.98
CA VAL A 113 -1.31 -16.01 -2.51
C VAL A 113 -2.13 -15.39 -1.39
N PHE A 114 -2.65 -16.21 -0.47
CA PHE A 114 -3.50 -15.72 0.62
C PHE A 114 -2.69 -14.97 1.68
N GLY A 115 -1.48 -15.42 1.98
CA GLY A 115 -0.53 -14.73 2.84
C GLY A 115 -0.24 -13.33 2.34
N GLY A 116 0.16 -13.19 1.06
CA GLY A 116 0.43 -11.90 0.43
C GLY A 116 -0.76 -10.95 0.44
N VAL A 117 -1.98 -11.46 0.16
CA VAL A 117 -3.20 -10.63 0.22
C VAL A 117 -3.46 -10.14 1.64
N VAL A 118 -3.49 -11.03 2.64
CA VAL A 118 -3.80 -10.67 4.04
C VAL A 118 -2.73 -9.78 4.63
N MET A 119 -1.45 -10.09 4.36
CA MET A 119 -0.32 -9.27 4.79
C MET A 119 -0.35 -7.88 4.16
N GLY A 120 -0.62 -7.80 2.86
CA GLY A 120 -0.70 -6.54 2.13
C GLY A 120 -1.85 -5.65 2.60
N ILE A 121 -3.02 -6.23 2.91
CA ILE A 121 -4.13 -5.50 3.53
C ILE A 121 -3.72 -4.98 4.90
N GLY A 122 -3.13 -5.84 5.76
CA GLY A 122 -2.65 -5.47 7.08
C GLY A 122 -1.63 -4.34 7.04
N LEU A 123 -0.60 -4.47 6.21
CA LEU A 123 0.44 -3.46 6.03
C LEU A 123 -0.12 -2.15 5.44
N GLY A 124 -1.00 -2.23 4.45
CA GLY A 124 -1.69 -1.08 3.89
C GLY A 124 -2.52 -0.32 4.93
N MET A 125 -3.20 -1.03 5.84
CA MET A 125 -3.93 -0.41 6.97
C MET A 125 -2.97 0.29 7.94
N ILE A 126 -1.86 -0.35 8.33
CA ILE A 126 -0.82 0.24 9.19
C ILE A 126 -0.29 1.54 8.57
N LEU A 127 0.06 1.50 7.29
CA LEU A 127 0.56 2.68 6.56
C LEU A 127 -0.49 3.79 6.48
N LYS A 128 -1.76 3.46 6.26
CA LYS A 128 -2.89 4.39 6.24
C LYS A 128 -3.17 5.01 7.61
N GLY A 129 -2.94 4.26 8.68
CA GLY A 129 -2.96 4.75 10.05
C GLY A 129 -1.80 5.68 10.42
N GLY A 130 -0.84 5.87 9.51
CA GLY A 130 0.31 6.75 9.72
C GLY A 130 1.48 6.10 10.48
N ALA A 131 1.50 4.76 10.58
CA ALA A 131 2.59 3.98 11.17
C ALA A 131 3.40 3.23 10.10
N THR A 132 4.45 2.56 10.52
CA THR A 132 5.21 1.58 9.72
C THR A 132 5.45 0.32 10.55
N THR A 133 5.79 -0.80 9.88
CA THR A 133 6.18 -2.04 10.55
C THR A 133 7.66 -2.07 10.95
N GLY A 134 8.37 -0.95 10.79
CA GLY A 134 9.83 -0.92 10.96
C GLY A 134 10.57 -1.34 9.67
N GLY A 135 11.85 -1.72 9.80
CA GLY A 135 12.62 -2.29 8.69
C GLY A 135 12.68 -1.46 7.43
N THR A 136 12.52 -2.12 6.29
CA THR A 136 12.56 -1.50 4.95
C THR A 136 11.51 -0.40 4.76
N THR A 137 10.35 -0.49 5.42
CA THR A 137 9.30 0.53 5.36
C THR A 137 9.72 1.86 5.97
N VAL A 138 10.56 1.86 7.01
CA VAL A 138 11.17 3.07 7.57
C VAL A 138 12.16 3.66 6.56
N VAL A 139 13.02 2.81 5.98
CA VAL A 139 13.98 3.23 4.95
C VAL A 139 13.22 3.79 3.74
N GLY A 140 12.18 3.12 3.28
CA GLY A 140 11.32 3.58 2.19
C GLY A 140 10.75 4.97 2.43
N ARG A 141 10.24 5.25 3.63
CA ARG A 141 9.74 6.59 3.99
C ARG A 141 10.84 7.66 4.02
N LEU A 142 12.05 7.31 4.48
CA LEU A 142 13.20 8.23 4.46
C LEU A 142 13.61 8.56 3.03
N VAL A 143 13.65 7.56 2.15
CA VAL A 143 14.00 7.74 0.73
C VAL A 143 12.95 8.59 0.01
N VAL A 144 11.65 8.31 0.19
CA VAL A 144 10.56 9.12 -0.40
C VAL A 144 10.61 10.57 0.09
N ARG A 145 10.98 10.81 1.35
CA ARG A 145 11.13 12.19 1.85
C ARG A 145 12.22 12.96 1.11
N LYS A 146 13.31 12.28 0.72
CA LYS A 146 14.42 12.87 -0.04
C LYS A 146 14.14 12.90 -1.54
N TYR A 147 13.43 11.90 -2.05
CA TYR A 147 13.10 11.73 -3.46
C TYR A 147 11.58 11.50 -3.63
N PRO A 148 10.76 12.58 -3.60
CA PRO A 148 9.29 12.47 -3.60
C PRO A 148 8.69 11.82 -4.85
N ASN A 149 9.45 11.77 -5.94
CA ASN A 149 9.02 11.21 -7.22
C ASN A 149 9.12 9.67 -7.29
N LEU A 150 9.75 9.03 -6.28
CA LEU A 150 9.87 7.58 -6.24
C LEU A 150 8.68 6.98 -5.49
N PRO A 151 7.94 6.03 -6.09
CA PRO A 151 6.88 5.31 -5.41
C PRO A 151 7.46 4.52 -4.23
N ILE A 152 6.83 4.60 -3.07
CA ILE A 152 7.28 3.87 -1.88
C ILE A 152 7.33 2.36 -2.13
N GLY A 153 6.35 1.82 -2.88
CA GLY A 153 6.29 0.40 -3.25
C GLY A 153 7.53 -0.07 -4.01
N THR A 154 8.06 0.72 -4.94
CA THR A 154 9.29 0.36 -5.69
C THR A 154 10.50 0.25 -4.75
N ILE A 155 10.62 1.14 -3.77
CA ILE A 155 11.73 1.12 -2.82
C ILE A 155 11.64 -0.10 -1.91
N LEU A 156 10.43 -0.41 -1.43
CA LEU A 156 10.16 -1.60 -0.64
C LEU A 156 10.47 -2.87 -1.46
N LEU A 157 10.00 -2.91 -2.69
CA LEU A 157 10.20 -4.06 -3.58
C LEU A 157 11.69 -4.37 -3.78
N ILE A 158 12.53 -3.37 -4.01
CA ILE A 158 13.99 -3.56 -4.18
C ILE A 158 14.62 -4.08 -2.87
N GLY A 159 14.31 -3.43 -1.74
CA GLY A 159 14.87 -3.83 -0.45
C GLY A 159 14.44 -5.23 -0.02
N ASP A 160 13.19 -5.55 -0.20
CA ASP A 160 12.61 -6.83 0.17
C ASP A 160 13.08 -7.95 -0.77
N PHE A 161 13.25 -7.67 -2.06
CA PHE A 161 13.82 -8.61 -3.02
C PHE A 161 15.25 -9.05 -2.65
N VAL A 162 16.08 -8.12 -2.15
CA VAL A 162 17.43 -8.46 -1.66
C VAL A 162 17.34 -9.40 -0.45
N ILE A 163 16.43 -9.12 0.50
CA ILE A 163 16.25 -9.96 1.69
C ILE A 163 15.78 -11.37 1.31
N ILE A 164 14.80 -11.47 0.41
CA ILE A 164 14.28 -12.73 -0.11
C ILE A 164 15.41 -13.52 -0.79
N THR A 165 16.19 -12.88 -1.67
CA THR A 165 17.29 -13.53 -2.38
C THR A 165 18.33 -14.10 -1.40
N VAL A 166 18.78 -13.29 -0.45
CA VAL A 166 19.78 -13.73 0.55
C VAL A 166 19.21 -14.83 1.44
N GLY A 167 17.96 -14.68 1.89
CA GLY A 167 17.30 -15.68 2.74
C GLY A 167 17.14 -17.03 2.05
N SER A 168 16.72 -17.05 0.78
CA SER A 168 16.56 -18.28 -0.01
C SER A 168 17.90 -18.96 -0.28
N ILE A 169 18.98 -18.21 -0.50
CA ILE A 169 20.33 -18.77 -0.63
C ILE A 169 20.76 -19.42 0.69
N LEU A 170 20.48 -18.78 1.83
CA LEU A 170 20.84 -19.33 3.16
C LEU A 170 20.07 -20.61 3.48
N LEU A 171 18.79 -20.69 3.10
CA LEU A 171 17.95 -21.86 3.27
C LEU A 171 18.14 -22.91 2.17
N GLN A 172 18.90 -22.60 1.11
CA GLN A 172 19.22 -23.47 -0.03
C GLN A 172 17.96 -23.99 -0.77
N ASP A 173 16.92 -23.17 -0.82
CA ASP A 173 15.63 -23.53 -1.41
C ASP A 173 15.22 -22.51 -2.49
N TRP A 174 15.20 -22.96 -3.76
CA TRP A 174 14.83 -22.12 -4.89
C TRP A 174 13.31 -22.01 -5.08
N ASP A 175 12.55 -23.01 -4.66
CA ASP A 175 11.09 -22.94 -4.70
C ASP A 175 10.61 -21.88 -3.71
N LEU A 176 11.25 -21.84 -2.54
CA LEU A 176 11.01 -20.81 -1.54
C LEU A 176 11.26 -19.39 -2.07
N PHE A 177 12.32 -19.20 -2.88
CA PHE A 177 12.58 -17.92 -3.54
C PHE A 177 11.41 -17.50 -4.44
N LEU A 178 10.94 -18.42 -5.30
CA LEU A 178 9.86 -18.13 -6.26
C LEU A 178 8.54 -17.80 -5.56
N TYR A 179 8.18 -18.58 -4.54
CA TYR A 179 6.95 -18.32 -3.77
C TYR A 179 7.04 -17.05 -2.91
N SER A 180 8.23 -16.72 -2.37
CA SER A 180 8.43 -15.46 -1.65
C SER A 180 8.35 -14.24 -2.57
N VAL A 181 8.85 -14.32 -3.80
CA VAL A 181 8.69 -13.26 -4.81
C VAL A 181 7.22 -13.11 -5.21
N LEU A 182 6.48 -14.21 -5.34
CA LEU A 182 5.04 -14.20 -5.61
C LEU A 182 4.26 -13.52 -4.47
N ASP A 183 4.55 -13.89 -3.21
CA ASP A 183 3.97 -13.27 -2.02
C ASP A 183 4.23 -11.75 -1.99
N LEU A 184 5.49 -11.35 -2.20
CA LEU A 184 5.88 -9.94 -2.26
C LEU A 184 5.10 -9.16 -3.34
N TYR A 185 4.96 -9.72 -4.53
CA TYR A 185 4.23 -9.09 -5.63
C TYR A 185 2.74 -8.89 -5.29
N ILE A 186 2.10 -9.92 -4.76
CA ILE A 186 0.69 -9.87 -4.33
C ILE A 186 0.50 -8.89 -3.18
N CYS A 187 1.42 -8.91 -2.20
CA CYS A 187 1.42 -8.02 -1.06
C CYS A 187 1.48 -6.55 -1.51
N VAL A 188 2.39 -6.19 -2.42
CA VAL A 188 2.51 -4.82 -2.95
C VAL A 188 1.22 -4.36 -3.63
N ILE A 189 0.59 -5.22 -4.45
CA ILE A 189 -0.70 -4.91 -5.09
C ILE A 189 -1.79 -4.66 -4.02
N ALA A 190 -1.84 -5.49 -2.98
CA ALA A 190 -2.83 -5.33 -1.91
C ALA A 190 -2.58 -4.04 -1.10
N ILE A 191 -1.32 -3.70 -0.80
CA ILE A 191 -0.95 -2.42 -0.16
C ILE A 191 -1.48 -1.25 -0.98
N ASP A 192 -1.19 -1.22 -2.28
CA ASP A 192 -1.60 -0.13 -3.16
C ASP A 192 -3.12 0.03 -3.21
N LYS A 193 -3.86 -1.08 -3.24
CA LYS A 193 -5.33 -1.07 -3.20
C LYS A 193 -5.89 -0.49 -1.90
N VAL A 194 -5.28 -0.82 -0.77
CA VAL A 194 -5.69 -0.28 0.54
C VAL A 194 -5.32 1.19 0.69
N MET A 195 -4.12 1.57 0.23
CA MET A 195 -3.62 2.94 0.37
C MET A 195 -4.34 3.92 -0.55
N TYR A 196 -4.46 3.57 -1.83
CA TYR A 196 -4.99 4.45 -2.87
C TYR A 196 -6.44 4.14 -3.24
N GLY A 197 -6.98 2.99 -2.80
CA GLY A 197 -8.32 2.53 -3.13
C GLY A 197 -8.41 1.89 -4.52
N PHE A 198 -9.62 1.43 -4.83
CA PHE A 198 -9.92 0.88 -6.16
C PHE A 198 -10.25 1.98 -7.19
N ASP A 199 -10.44 3.22 -6.72
CA ASP A 199 -10.82 4.36 -7.54
C ASP A 199 -9.57 5.13 -8.00
N VAL A 200 -8.93 4.64 -9.04
CA VAL A 200 -7.90 5.41 -9.76
C VAL A 200 -8.60 6.59 -10.44
N LYS A 201 -8.21 7.80 -10.06
CA LYS A 201 -8.67 9.02 -10.72
C LYS A 201 -7.94 9.16 -12.05
N SER A 202 -8.66 9.59 -13.07
CA SER A 202 -8.11 9.87 -14.38
C SER A 202 -8.51 11.26 -14.81
N ALA A 203 -7.64 11.95 -15.52
CA ALA A 203 -7.96 13.18 -16.24
C ALA A 203 -8.09 12.85 -17.71
N ALA A 204 -9.24 13.15 -18.30
CA ALA A 204 -9.44 13.13 -19.73
C ALA A 204 -9.29 14.57 -20.24
N VAL A 205 -8.27 14.81 -21.06
CA VAL A 205 -8.06 16.07 -21.75
C VAL A 205 -8.78 15.97 -23.10
N LEU A 206 -9.74 16.84 -23.33
CA LEU A 206 -10.63 16.83 -24.48
C LEU A 206 -10.45 18.12 -25.26
N TYR A 207 -10.19 18.00 -26.56
CA TYR A 207 -10.14 19.13 -27.49
C TYR A 207 -11.32 19.03 -28.46
N THR A 208 -12.22 20.03 -28.40
CA THR A 208 -13.41 20.13 -29.24
C THR A 208 -13.90 21.56 -29.30
N PRO A 209 -14.41 22.05 -30.45
CA PRO A 209 -15.06 23.34 -30.55
C PRO A 209 -16.32 23.46 -29.66
N LYS A 210 -16.94 22.31 -29.31
CA LYS A 210 -18.15 22.22 -28.48
C LYS A 210 -17.84 22.01 -26.98
N ALA A 211 -16.65 22.43 -26.51
CA ALA A 211 -16.18 22.18 -25.17
C ALA A 211 -17.14 22.63 -24.04
N LYS A 212 -17.83 23.76 -24.21
CA LYS A 212 -18.79 24.27 -23.21
C LYS A 212 -20.04 23.41 -23.09
N GLU A 213 -20.61 22.98 -24.19
CA GLU A 213 -21.79 22.12 -24.24
C GLU A 213 -21.47 20.75 -23.67
N LEU A 214 -20.32 20.21 -24.08
CA LEU A 214 -19.80 18.93 -23.57
C LEU A 214 -19.51 18.95 -22.07
N ALA A 215 -18.97 20.07 -21.54
CA ALA A 215 -18.72 20.21 -20.11
C ALA A 215 -20.03 20.13 -19.29
N GLN A 216 -21.10 20.79 -19.75
CA GLN A 216 -22.40 20.75 -19.09
C GLN A 216 -23.03 19.35 -19.16
N THR A 217 -22.96 18.69 -20.31
CA THR A 217 -23.50 17.34 -20.52
C THR A 217 -22.79 16.34 -19.61
N LEU A 218 -21.45 16.39 -19.56
CA LEU A 218 -20.67 15.50 -18.72
C LEU A 218 -20.91 15.72 -17.22
N GLN A 219 -21.01 16.96 -16.76
CA GLN A 219 -21.31 17.26 -15.36
C GLN A 219 -22.71 16.83 -14.93
N ASN A 220 -23.67 16.86 -15.85
CA ASN A 220 -25.05 16.43 -15.58
C ASN A 220 -25.21 14.92 -15.60
N SER A 221 -24.46 14.22 -16.47
CA SER A 221 -24.61 12.77 -16.69
C SER A 221 -23.67 11.93 -15.81
N TYR A 222 -22.54 12.48 -15.39
CA TYR A 222 -21.50 11.71 -14.66
C TYR A 222 -20.98 12.47 -13.45
N PRO A 223 -20.57 11.77 -12.37
CA PRO A 223 -19.88 12.38 -11.23
C PRO A 223 -18.45 12.73 -11.63
N CYS A 224 -18.28 13.80 -12.39
CA CYS A 224 -17.00 14.31 -12.85
C CYS A 224 -16.89 15.82 -12.62
N ARG A 225 -15.66 16.31 -12.53
CA ARG A 225 -15.37 17.75 -12.49
C ARG A 225 -14.73 18.13 -13.82
N THR A 226 -15.23 19.18 -14.44
CA THR A 226 -14.68 19.70 -15.69
C THR A 226 -14.09 21.08 -15.48
N GLU A 227 -12.92 21.32 -16.08
CA GLU A 227 -12.24 22.63 -16.10
C GLU A 227 -11.93 22.98 -17.55
N MET A 228 -12.28 24.20 -17.95
CA MET A 228 -11.99 24.68 -19.30
C MET A 228 -10.52 25.06 -19.44
N LEU A 229 -9.91 24.66 -20.54
CA LEU A 229 -8.55 25.11 -20.90
C LEU A 229 -8.58 26.53 -21.48
N GLU A 230 -7.48 27.25 -21.29
CA GLU A 230 -7.27 28.57 -21.88
C GLU A 230 -7.44 28.49 -23.41
N GLY A 231 -8.25 29.35 -23.98
CA GLY A 231 -8.57 29.33 -25.43
C GLY A 231 -9.96 28.76 -25.77
N GLY A 232 -10.70 28.17 -24.82
CA GLY A 232 -12.10 27.78 -24.97
C GLY A 232 -12.40 26.58 -25.87
N GLN A 233 -11.39 25.96 -26.48
CA GLN A 233 -11.51 24.79 -27.37
C GLN A 233 -11.11 23.48 -26.71
N GLY A 234 -10.82 23.51 -25.41
CA GLY A 234 -10.45 22.32 -24.66
C GLY A 234 -11.03 22.29 -23.28
N LEU A 235 -11.23 21.10 -22.73
CA LEU A 235 -11.63 20.90 -21.35
C LEU A 235 -10.88 19.71 -20.74
N VAL A 236 -10.59 19.79 -19.44
CA VAL A 236 -10.09 18.69 -18.65
C VAL A 236 -11.23 18.14 -17.81
N CYS A 237 -11.49 16.84 -17.95
CA CYS A 237 -12.51 16.14 -17.19
C CYS A 237 -11.85 15.22 -16.17
N TYR A 238 -11.99 15.52 -14.89
CA TYR A 238 -11.52 14.67 -13.79
C TYR A 238 -12.62 13.68 -13.42
N CYS A 239 -12.34 12.40 -13.58
CA CYS A 239 -13.31 11.35 -13.33
C CYS A 239 -12.64 10.08 -12.75
N ARG A 240 -13.45 9.10 -12.34
CA ARG A 240 -12.95 7.76 -11.99
C ARG A 240 -12.55 7.02 -13.27
N LYS A 241 -11.47 6.23 -13.20
CA LYS A 241 -11.00 5.42 -14.34
C LYS A 241 -12.11 4.56 -14.95
N SER A 242 -13.02 4.03 -14.12
CA SER A 242 -14.18 3.25 -14.55
C SER A 242 -15.16 4.01 -15.45
N LEU A 243 -15.16 5.33 -15.40
CA LEU A 243 -16.03 6.22 -16.20
C LEU A 243 -15.38 6.68 -17.50
N VAL A 244 -14.07 6.54 -17.65
CA VAL A 244 -13.32 7.03 -18.82
C VAL A 244 -13.92 6.52 -20.14
N ASN A 245 -14.19 5.22 -20.23
CA ASN A 245 -14.77 4.62 -21.44
C ASN A 245 -16.19 5.10 -21.74
N LYS A 246 -16.97 5.42 -20.69
CA LYS A 246 -18.32 5.98 -20.87
C LYS A 246 -18.25 7.43 -21.34
N ILE A 247 -17.39 8.22 -20.71
CA ILE A 247 -17.12 9.60 -21.11
C ILE A 247 -16.60 9.67 -22.54
N GLN A 248 -15.68 8.78 -22.93
CA GLN A 248 -15.17 8.72 -24.30
C GLN A 248 -16.29 8.45 -25.33
N ARG A 249 -17.22 7.54 -25.04
CA ARG A 249 -18.36 7.26 -25.92
C ARG A 249 -19.30 8.48 -26.04
N GLU A 250 -19.56 9.16 -24.93
CA GLU A 250 -20.38 10.35 -24.90
C GLU A 250 -19.74 11.49 -25.73
N VAL A 251 -18.43 11.67 -25.56
CA VAL A 251 -17.66 12.65 -26.34
C VAL A 251 -17.74 12.34 -27.84
N GLN A 252 -17.54 11.10 -28.23
CA GLN A 252 -17.61 10.68 -29.64
C GLN A 252 -19.02 10.82 -30.23
N SER A 253 -20.07 10.68 -29.40
CA SER A 253 -21.44 10.90 -29.85
C SER A 253 -21.77 12.36 -30.07
N CYS A 254 -21.18 13.27 -29.26
CA CYS A 254 -21.37 14.72 -29.38
C CYS A 254 -20.51 15.35 -30.47
N ASP A 255 -19.28 14.88 -30.60
CA ASP A 255 -18.31 15.35 -31.60
C ASP A 255 -17.37 14.22 -32.02
N PRO A 256 -17.57 13.60 -33.19
CA PRO A 256 -16.73 12.53 -33.69
C PRO A 256 -15.27 12.93 -33.98
N GLU A 257 -15.01 14.23 -34.18
CA GLU A 257 -13.66 14.77 -34.43
C GLU A 257 -12.93 15.21 -33.16
N ALA A 258 -13.57 15.07 -31.99
CA ALA A 258 -12.96 15.43 -30.73
C ALA A 258 -11.74 14.55 -30.41
N VAL A 259 -10.64 15.18 -30.04
CA VAL A 259 -9.44 14.49 -29.57
C VAL A 259 -9.53 14.29 -28.07
N CYS A 260 -9.43 13.03 -27.64
CA CYS A 260 -9.45 12.63 -26.24
C CYS A 260 -8.13 11.99 -25.83
N ALA A 261 -7.40 12.61 -24.91
CA ALA A 261 -6.21 12.03 -24.29
C ALA A 261 -6.51 11.74 -22.80
N CYS A 262 -6.34 10.49 -22.38
CA CYS A 262 -6.57 10.10 -20.98
C CYS A 262 -5.25 9.87 -20.26
N VAL A 263 -5.10 10.50 -19.09
CA VAL A 263 -3.94 10.34 -18.22
C VAL A 263 -4.42 9.80 -16.87
N ASN A 264 -3.78 8.73 -16.38
CA ASN A 264 -4.01 8.28 -15.01
C ASN A 264 -3.35 9.26 -14.06
N LEU A 265 -4.10 9.68 -13.04
CA LEU A 265 -3.59 10.55 -11.99
C LEU A 265 -3.16 9.68 -10.81
N ASP A 266 -1.86 9.37 -10.74
CA ASP A 266 -1.30 8.61 -9.61
C ASP A 266 -1.20 9.49 -8.35
N TYR A 267 -1.10 10.82 -8.52
CA TYR A 267 -1.07 11.80 -7.42
C TYR A 267 -1.92 13.02 -7.79
N SER A 268 -2.87 13.39 -6.93
CA SER A 268 -3.60 14.65 -7.03
C SER A 268 -3.34 15.52 -5.79
N PHE A 269 -2.76 16.69 -5.98
CA PHE A 269 -2.73 17.74 -4.96
C PHE A 269 -4.03 18.54 -5.01
N GLY A 270 -4.73 18.65 -3.87
CA GLY A 270 -6.00 19.34 -3.75
C GLY A 270 -7.23 18.42 -3.77
N SER A 271 -8.39 18.94 -3.34
CA SER A 271 -9.65 18.21 -3.34
C SER A 271 -10.24 18.18 -4.76
N ILE A 272 -9.85 17.20 -5.56
CA ILE A 272 -10.63 16.81 -6.72
C ILE A 272 -11.79 15.98 -6.19
N ASP A 273 -12.85 16.64 -5.71
CA ASP A 273 -14.03 15.94 -5.19
C ASP A 273 -14.95 15.62 -6.38
N CYS A 274 -14.91 14.37 -6.82
CA CYS A 274 -15.82 13.81 -7.81
C CYS A 274 -17.04 13.18 -7.13
N ARG A 275 -17.42 13.62 -5.91
CA ARG A 275 -18.60 13.13 -5.20
C ARG A 275 -19.82 13.97 -5.57
N ARG A 276 -20.81 13.32 -6.05
CA ARG A 276 -22.21 13.58 -5.75
C ARG A 276 -22.78 12.36 -5.10
#